data_fda0ed1b1a8050e61f7b023ba7605e05
#
_entry.id   fda0ed1b1a8050e61f7b023ba7605e05
#
_cell.length_a   1.000
_cell.length_b   1.000
_cell.length_c   1.000
_cell.angle_alpha   90.00
_cell.angle_beta   90.00
_cell.angle_gamma   90.00
#
_symmetry.space_group_name_H-M   'P 1'
#
loop_
_entity.id
_entity.type
_entity.pdbx_description
1 polymer ?
#
loop_
_entity_poly.entity_id
_entity_poly.type
_entity_poly.pdbx_seq_one_letter_code
_entity_poly.pdbx_strand_id
1 'polypeptide(L)'
;IFTQVYEDYDLEFDFVDTTDHDAVREAMTEDTELLWVETPTNPLMNVNDIDALTDIADEYGALSAVDNTFATPMLQRPLEHGADIVSHSLTKYLGGHSDVVGGALIVDDPELDDRIGFYQNSVGATPSPFDCFLVLRGTKTLPVRMDRHCENASELAHWLQDHDAVDRVYYPGLESHPDHELAAEQMDDFGGMLSFELDGTLEQARTVVSETDVFTLAESLGGVESLIEQPATMTHAAIPKAEREAAGLTDGLIRVSVGVEHADDLKADLEQAFEDASA
;
A
#
# COMPACT_ATOMS: atom_id res chain seq x y z
N ILE A 1 15.43 -1.42 6.28
CA ILE A 1 16.58 -0.66 5.74
C ILE A 1 16.97 0.47 6.70
N PHE A 2 16.01 1.20 7.26
CA PHE A 2 16.27 2.35 8.14
C PHE A 2 17.16 1.96 9.31
N THR A 3 16.71 1.08 10.19
CA THR A 3 17.40 0.63 11.40
C THR A 3 18.60 -0.32 11.17
N GLN A 4 18.71 -0.96 10.00
CA GLN A 4 19.77 -1.95 9.74
C GLN A 4 20.86 -1.44 8.79
N VAL A 5 20.61 -0.34 8.10
CA VAL A 5 21.56 0.21 7.11
C VAL A 5 21.84 1.68 7.38
N TYR A 6 20.81 2.50 7.55
CA TYR A 6 21.03 3.94 7.62
C TYR A 6 21.45 4.45 9.01
N GLU A 7 21.15 3.71 10.08
CA GLU A 7 21.76 4.00 11.41
C GLU A 7 23.30 3.96 11.39
N ASP A 8 23.90 3.14 10.51
CA ASP A 8 25.36 3.12 10.32
C ASP A 8 25.91 4.44 9.70
N TYR A 9 25.04 5.31 9.23
CA TYR A 9 25.36 6.62 8.65
C TYR A 9 24.96 7.79 9.55
N ASP A 10 24.81 7.54 10.86
CA ASP A 10 24.41 8.52 11.87
C ASP A 10 23.01 9.14 11.63
N LEU A 11 22.10 8.39 11.00
CA LEU A 11 20.70 8.76 10.88
C LEU A 11 19.88 8.07 11.99
N GLU A 12 19.03 8.83 12.65
CA GLU A 12 18.09 8.34 13.66
C GLU A 12 16.69 8.24 13.08
N PHE A 13 15.90 7.26 13.52
CA PHE A 13 14.54 7.00 13.01
C PHE A 13 13.59 6.75 14.15
N ASP A 14 12.49 7.51 14.16
CA ASP A 14 11.35 7.29 15.03
C ASP A 14 10.19 6.73 14.20
N PHE A 15 9.50 5.71 14.73
CA PHE A 15 8.33 5.11 14.12
C PHE A 15 7.11 5.47 14.95
N VAL A 16 6.15 6.14 14.32
CA VAL A 16 4.94 6.64 14.98
C VAL A 16 3.70 6.20 14.22
N ASP A 17 2.58 6.12 14.91
CA ASP A 17 1.28 6.00 14.28
C ASP A 17 0.91 7.36 13.66
N THR A 18 0.96 7.45 12.34
CA THR A 18 0.72 8.68 11.60
C THR A 18 -0.77 9.08 11.53
N THR A 19 -1.67 8.22 11.98
CA THR A 19 -3.09 8.58 12.19
C THR A 19 -3.30 9.36 13.49
N ASP A 20 -2.35 9.30 14.44
CA ASP A 20 -2.30 10.10 15.66
C ASP A 20 -1.38 11.33 15.47
N HIS A 21 -1.95 12.43 15.04
CA HIS A 21 -1.22 13.67 14.77
C HIS A 21 -0.53 14.27 16.02
N ASP A 22 -1.03 13.99 17.22
CA ASP A 22 -0.38 14.44 18.45
C ASP A 22 0.88 13.60 18.71
N ALA A 23 0.83 12.28 18.47
CA ALA A 23 2.00 11.41 18.54
C ALA A 23 3.07 11.81 17.50
N VAL A 24 2.68 12.20 16.29
CA VAL A 24 3.59 12.73 15.28
C VAL A 24 4.28 14.01 15.78
N ARG A 25 3.52 14.99 16.32
CA ARG A 25 4.12 16.23 16.86
C ARG A 25 5.04 15.98 18.04
N GLU A 26 4.74 15.00 18.91
CA GLU A 26 5.59 14.63 20.03
C GLU A 26 6.93 14.01 19.58
N ALA A 27 6.95 13.30 18.46
CA ALA A 27 8.16 12.70 17.89
C ALA A 27 8.99 13.70 17.08
N MET A 28 8.38 14.73 16.48
CA MET A 28 9.09 15.74 15.69
C MET A 28 9.97 16.64 16.55
N THR A 29 11.14 16.98 16.06
CA THR A 29 12.10 17.89 16.68
C THR A 29 12.69 18.89 15.68
N GLU A 30 13.46 19.88 16.14
CA GLU A 30 14.18 20.80 15.25
C GLU A 30 15.27 20.11 14.41
N ASP A 31 15.64 18.88 14.76
CA ASP A 31 16.63 18.07 14.02
C ASP A 31 15.95 17.08 13.05
N THR A 32 14.62 17.04 13.01
CA THR A 32 13.89 16.18 12.07
C THR A 32 13.97 16.75 10.66
N GLU A 33 14.54 16.00 9.74
CA GLU A 33 14.75 16.40 8.34
C GLU A 33 13.66 15.88 7.39
N LEU A 34 12.98 14.77 7.75
CA LEU A 34 12.01 14.10 6.87
C LEU A 34 10.91 13.43 7.66
N LEU A 35 9.67 13.73 7.33
CA LEU A 35 8.48 12.95 7.69
C LEU A 35 8.10 12.06 6.51
N TRP A 36 8.19 10.72 6.68
CA TRP A 36 7.79 9.75 5.68
C TRP A 36 6.43 9.15 6.01
N VAL A 37 5.49 9.23 5.08
CA VAL A 37 4.10 8.76 5.23
C VAL A 37 3.77 7.76 4.13
N GLU A 38 3.11 6.65 4.48
CA GLU A 38 2.51 5.71 3.53
C GLU A 38 0.99 5.81 3.63
N THR A 39 0.28 6.01 2.51
CA THR A 39 -1.18 6.10 2.52
C THR A 39 -1.79 5.71 1.17
N PRO A 40 -2.79 4.78 1.15
CA PRO A 40 -3.19 3.88 2.25
C PRO A 40 -2.07 2.95 2.70
N THR A 41 -2.07 2.53 3.97
CA THR A 41 -1.00 1.71 4.56
C THR A 41 -1.13 0.23 4.18
N ASN A 42 0.00 -0.47 4.15
CA ASN A 42 0.05 -1.92 3.96
C ASN A 42 0.26 -2.64 5.33
N PRO A 43 -0.56 -3.62 5.71
CA PRO A 43 -1.66 -4.23 4.96
C PRO A 43 -3.06 -3.81 5.44
N LEU A 44 -3.21 -2.91 6.40
CA LEU A 44 -4.49 -2.60 7.05
C LEU A 44 -5.30 -1.49 6.35
N MET A 45 -4.77 -0.91 5.27
CA MET A 45 -5.43 0.13 4.47
C MET A 45 -5.81 1.39 5.25
N ASN A 46 -5.13 1.70 6.37
CA ASN A 46 -5.36 2.96 7.08
C ASN A 46 -5.05 4.14 6.15
N VAL A 47 -5.86 5.18 6.21
CA VAL A 47 -5.65 6.38 5.40
C VAL A 47 -5.14 7.50 6.31
N ASN A 48 -4.03 8.09 5.92
CA ASN A 48 -3.40 9.20 6.62
C ASN A 48 -3.85 10.54 6.00
N ASP A 49 -4.14 11.51 6.82
CA ASP A 49 -4.46 12.88 6.42
C ASP A 49 -3.18 13.58 5.94
N ILE A 50 -3.05 13.70 4.61
CA ILE A 50 -1.85 14.28 3.99
C ILE A 50 -1.72 15.74 4.33
N ASP A 51 -2.81 16.52 4.25
CA ASP A 51 -2.80 17.95 4.55
C ASP A 51 -2.31 18.21 5.98
N ALA A 52 -2.85 17.47 6.96
CA ALA A 52 -2.45 17.61 8.36
C ALA A 52 -0.99 17.21 8.61
N LEU A 53 -0.50 16.15 7.96
CA LEU A 53 0.87 15.66 8.15
C LEU A 53 1.90 16.54 7.46
N THR A 54 1.60 17.10 6.29
CA THR A 54 2.48 18.06 5.61
C THR A 54 2.55 19.39 6.39
N ASP A 55 1.42 19.87 6.92
CA ASP A 55 1.39 21.02 7.82
C ASP A 55 2.29 20.80 9.05
N ILE A 56 2.26 19.60 9.66
CA ILE A 56 3.15 19.26 10.79
C ILE A 56 4.62 19.27 10.34
N ALA A 57 4.96 18.69 9.20
CA ALA A 57 6.34 18.72 8.70
C ALA A 57 6.83 20.17 8.52
N ASP A 58 6.01 21.03 7.95
CA ASP A 58 6.29 22.47 7.75
C ASP A 58 6.49 23.22 9.07
N GLU A 59 5.72 22.91 10.13
CA GLU A 59 5.88 23.51 11.47
C GLU A 59 7.29 23.32 12.03
N TYR A 60 7.96 22.19 11.69
CA TYR A 60 9.32 21.87 12.15
C TYR A 60 10.40 22.14 11.09
N GLY A 61 10.03 22.54 9.87
CA GLY A 61 10.95 22.78 8.76
C GLY A 61 11.51 21.51 8.13
N ALA A 62 10.85 20.39 8.36
CA ALA A 62 11.18 19.10 7.78
C ALA A 62 10.53 18.94 6.40
N LEU A 63 11.15 18.15 5.52
CA LEU A 63 10.51 17.72 4.28
C LEU A 63 9.45 16.65 4.58
N SER A 64 8.39 16.65 3.77
CA SER A 64 7.38 15.60 3.76
C SER A 64 7.52 14.70 2.53
N ALA A 65 7.49 13.38 2.73
CA ALA A 65 7.49 12.40 1.66
C ALA A 65 6.32 11.44 1.80
N VAL A 66 5.52 11.29 0.76
CA VAL A 66 4.36 10.41 0.74
C VAL A 66 4.59 9.25 -0.23
N ASP A 67 4.56 8.02 0.28
CA ASP A 67 4.48 6.83 -0.57
C ASP A 67 3.04 6.64 -1.05
N ASN A 68 2.82 6.98 -2.32
CA ASN A 68 1.53 6.97 -2.98
C ASN A 68 1.33 5.72 -3.87
N THR A 69 2.08 4.66 -3.59
CA THR A 69 2.09 3.45 -4.43
C THR A 69 0.71 2.81 -4.57
N PHE A 70 -0.09 2.73 -3.49
CA PHE A 70 -1.41 2.08 -3.52
C PHE A 70 -2.45 2.91 -4.26
N ALA A 71 -2.47 4.22 -4.03
CA ALA A 71 -3.45 5.10 -4.65
C ALA A 71 -3.11 5.44 -6.10
N THR A 72 -1.84 5.51 -6.48
CA THR A 72 -1.37 6.01 -7.77
C THR A 72 -1.74 7.48 -8.01
N PRO A 73 -1.18 8.16 -9.01
CA PRO A 73 -1.59 9.54 -9.33
C PRO A 73 -3.00 9.62 -9.91
N MET A 74 -3.65 8.47 -10.17
CA MET A 74 -5.03 8.43 -10.66
C MET A 74 -6.03 8.69 -9.54
N LEU A 75 -5.71 8.25 -8.31
CA LEU A 75 -6.64 8.35 -7.18
C LEU A 75 -6.23 9.41 -6.16
N GLN A 76 -4.94 9.73 -6.05
CA GLN A 76 -4.44 10.65 -5.04
C GLN A 76 -3.21 11.39 -5.55
N ARG A 77 -3.10 12.68 -5.27
CA ARG A 77 -2.03 13.56 -5.75
C ARG A 77 -1.40 14.34 -4.60
N PRO A 78 -0.48 13.70 -3.82
CA PRO A 78 0.04 14.29 -2.58
C PRO A 78 0.73 15.66 -2.74
N LEU A 79 1.30 15.98 -3.91
CA LEU A 79 1.84 17.33 -4.16
C LEU A 79 0.76 18.42 -4.10
N GLU A 80 -0.50 18.10 -4.45
CA GLU A 80 -1.63 19.02 -4.34
C GLU A 80 -2.08 19.22 -2.89
N HIS A 81 -1.63 18.33 -1.97
CA HIS A 81 -1.84 18.33 -0.53
C HIS A 81 -0.60 18.78 0.26
N GLY A 82 0.34 19.48 -0.37
CA GLY A 82 1.51 20.06 0.29
C GLY A 82 2.72 19.14 0.46
N ALA A 83 2.67 17.90 0.01
CA ALA A 83 3.86 17.03 0.08
C ALA A 83 5.01 17.55 -0.79
N ASP A 84 6.24 17.49 -0.27
CA ASP A 84 7.45 17.88 -1.02
C ASP A 84 7.89 16.79 -1.98
N ILE A 85 7.71 15.53 -1.58
CA ILE A 85 8.17 14.36 -2.32
C ILE A 85 7.04 13.33 -2.40
N VAL A 86 6.78 12.82 -3.59
CA VAL A 86 5.92 11.65 -3.77
C VAL A 86 6.77 10.47 -4.24
N SER A 87 6.68 9.37 -3.50
CA SER A 87 7.31 8.10 -3.87
C SER A 87 6.31 7.16 -4.53
N HIS A 88 6.75 6.47 -5.56
CA HIS A 88 6.01 5.37 -6.17
C HIS A 88 6.91 4.16 -6.41
N SER A 89 6.43 2.98 -6.04
CA SER A 89 6.97 1.75 -6.60
C SER A 89 6.48 1.56 -8.04
N LEU A 90 7.38 1.67 -9.01
CA LEU A 90 7.09 1.36 -10.41
C LEU A 90 6.80 -0.13 -10.63
N THR A 91 7.24 -0.97 -9.70
CA THR A 91 7.00 -2.42 -9.63
C THR A 91 5.51 -2.76 -9.56
N LYS A 92 4.69 -1.84 -9.02
CA LYS A 92 3.27 -2.02 -8.67
C LYS A 92 2.38 -1.50 -9.80
N TYR A 93 1.31 -0.80 -9.48
CA TYR A 93 0.30 -0.29 -10.44
C TYR A 93 0.87 0.48 -11.62
N LEU A 94 1.94 1.26 -11.44
CA LEU A 94 2.52 2.07 -12.54
C LEU A 94 3.06 1.17 -13.66
N GLY A 95 3.84 0.14 -13.35
CA GLY A 95 4.22 -0.91 -14.30
C GLY A 95 3.04 -1.81 -14.64
N GLY A 96 2.38 -2.34 -13.61
CA GLY A 96 1.09 -3.06 -13.67
C GLY A 96 1.10 -4.44 -14.33
N HIS A 97 2.28 -5.00 -14.65
CA HIS A 97 2.39 -6.25 -15.39
C HIS A 97 3.41 -7.24 -14.78
N SER A 98 3.82 -7.02 -13.53
CA SER A 98 4.75 -7.90 -12.78
C SER A 98 6.06 -8.22 -13.52
N ASP A 99 6.52 -7.32 -14.38
CA ASP A 99 7.64 -7.52 -15.31
C ASP A 99 8.81 -6.54 -15.08
N VAL A 100 8.72 -5.65 -14.07
CA VAL A 100 9.75 -4.66 -13.75
C VAL A 100 9.85 -4.44 -12.25
N VAL A 101 11.07 -4.15 -11.77
CA VAL A 101 11.31 -3.65 -10.41
C VAL A 101 11.94 -2.27 -10.52
N GLY A 102 11.31 -1.29 -9.87
CA GLY A 102 11.79 0.09 -9.91
C GLY A 102 11.03 1.03 -8.99
N GLY A 103 11.53 2.24 -8.88
CA GLY A 103 10.92 3.31 -8.10
C GLY A 103 11.02 4.65 -8.83
N ALA A 104 10.18 5.58 -8.43
CA ALA A 104 10.21 6.96 -8.88
C ALA A 104 9.97 7.90 -7.70
N LEU A 105 10.68 9.01 -7.68
CA LEU A 105 10.38 10.15 -6.83
C LEU A 105 9.89 11.29 -7.73
N ILE A 106 8.84 11.95 -7.30
CA ILE A 106 8.21 13.08 -7.99
C ILE A 106 8.26 14.28 -7.04
N VAL A 107 8.76 15.38 -7.54
CA VAL A 107 8.87 16.66 -6.83
C VAL A 107 8.49 17.78 -7.78
N ASP A 108 8.04 18.91 -7.28
CA ASP A 108 7.78 20.12 -8.07
C ASP A 108 8.76 21.27 -7.74
N ASP A 109 9.56 21.14 -6.66
CA ASP A 109 10.63 22.08 -6.34
C ASP A 109 11.88 21.82 -7.19
N PRO A 110 12.37 22.80 -8.00
CA PRO A 110 13.50 22.61 -8.89
C PRO A 110 14.85 22.39 -8.15
N GLU A 111 15.02 22.92 -6.95
CA GLU A 111 16.28 22.73 -6.18
C GLU A 111 16.33 21.31 -5.61
N LEU A 112 15.17 20.79 -5.18
CA LEU A 112 15.05 19.42 -4.71
C LEU A 112 15.22 18.42 -5.88
N ASP A 113 14.65 18.71 -7.05
CA ASP A 113 14.83 17.92 -8.27
C ASP A 113 16.29 17.83 -8.69
N ASP A 114 17.00 18.97 -8.71
CA ASP A 114 18.44 19.01 -9.03
C ASP A 114 19.28 18.19 -8.02
N ARG A 115 18.95 18.26 -6.73
CA ARG A 115 19.65 17.50 -5.66
C ARG A 115 19.42 15.99 -5.81
N ILE A 116 18.16 15.57 -5.99
CA ILE A 116 17.78 14.15 -6.17
C ILE A 116 18.39 13.61 -7.46
N GLY A 117 18.29 14.36 -8.57
CA GLY A 117 18.86 13.97 -9.85
C GLY A 117 20.39 13.84 -9.82
N PHE A 118 21.08 14.75 -9.12
CA PHE A 118 22.52 14.64 -8.89
C PHE A 118 22.88 13.38 -8.10
N TYR A 119 22.12 13.10 -7.03
CA TYR A 119 22.33 11.90 -6.22
C TYR A 119 22.09 10.63 -7.02
N GLN A 120 20.94 10.54 -7.72
CA GLN A 120 20.61 9.41 -8.59
C GLN A 120 21.72 9.08 -9.58
N ASN A 121 22.24 10.12 -10.27
CA ASN A 121 23.34 9.95 -11.22
C ASN A 121 24.64 9.52 -10.55
N SER A 122 24.95 10.09 -9.38
CA SER A 122 26.24 9.85 -8.69
C SER A 122 26.33 8.44 -8.11
N VAL A 123 25.23 7.90 -7.57
CA VAL A 123 25.19 6.53 -7.01
C VAL A 123 24.85 5.48 -8.07
N GLY A 124 24.45 5.89 -9.26
CA GLY A 124 24.09 4.98 -10.35
C GLY A 124 22.70 4.32 -10.17
N ALA A 125 21.78 4.95 -9.42
CA ALA A 125 20.41 4.47 -9.23
C ALA A 125 19.55 4.71 -10.47
N THR A 126 19.99 4.20 -11.61
CA THR A 126 19.34 4.41 -12.91
C THR A 126 18.75 3.11 -13.43
N PRO A 127 17.46 3.10 -13.82
CA PRO A 127 16.84 1.90 -14.41
C PRO A 127 17.44 1.59 -15.80
N SER A 128 17.33 0.33 -16.22
CA SER A 128 17.73 -0.04 -17.57
C SER A 128 16.81 0.61 -18.63
N PRO A 129 17.28 0.85 -19.87
CA PRO A 129 16.40 1.35 -20.94
C PRO A 129 15.22 0.42 -21.24
N PHE A 130 15.36 -0.88 -21.00
CA PHE A 130 14.29 -1.86 -21.21
C PHE A 130 13.22 -1.73 -20.12
N ASP A 131 13.61 -1.56 -18.86
CA ASP A 131 12.68 -1.33 -17.75
C ASP A 131 11.94 -0.01 -17.95
N CYS A 132 12.63 1.05 -18.37
CA CYS A 132 12.00 2.31 -18.73
C CYS A 132 10.95 2.14 -19.85
N PHE A 133 11.24 1.33 -20.85
CA PHE A 133 10.29 1.03 -21.94
C PHE A 133 9.06 0.29 -21.41
N LEU A 134 9.23 -0.71 -20.54
CA LEU A 134 8.11 -1.46 -19.94
C LEU A 134 7.24 -0.55 -19.08
N VAL A 135 7.83 0.27 -18.21
CA VAL A 135 7.09 1.23 -17.36
C VAL A 135 6.34 2.24 -18.22
N LEU A 136 6.99 2.86 -19.21
CA LEU A 136 6.35 3.81 -20.11
C LEU A 136 5.19 3.17 -20.91
N ARG A 137 5.29 1.89 -21.21
CA ARG A 137 4.21 1.14 -21.83
C ARG A 137 3.06 0.87 -20.86
N GLY A 138 3.39 0.43 -19.64
CA GLY A 138 2.42 0.12 -18.59
C GLY A 138 1.60 1.34 -18.16
N THR A 139 2.25 2.49 -17.97
CA THR A 139 1.58 3.74 -17.56
C THR A 139 0.53 4.23 -18.54
N LYS A 140 0.63 3.89 -19.82
CA LYS A 140 -0.38 4.28 -20.84
C LYS A 140 -1.77 3.67 -20.59
N THR A 141 -1.85 2.58 -19.85
CA THR A 141 -3.10 1.93 -19.52
C THR A 141 -3.47 2.09 -18.04
N LEU A 142 -2.70 2.86 -17.27
CA LEU A 142 -2.95 3.07 -15.85
C LEU A 142 -4.40 3.52 -15.56
N PRO A 143 -4.98 4.51 -16.23
CA PRO A 143 -6.34 4.95 -15.93
C PRO A 143 -7.37 3.82 -16.05
N VAL A 144 -7.41 3.13 -17.18
CA VAL A 144 -8.38 2.04 -17.40
C VAL A 144 -8.13 0.81 -16.52
N ARG A 145 -6.90 0.60 -16.08
CA ARG A 145 -6.59 -0.46 -15.11
C ARG A 145 -7.07 -0.07 -13.72
N MET A 146 -6.80 1.16 -13.29
CA MET A 146 -7.25 1.65 -11.98
C MET A 146 -8.77 1.64 -11.88
N ASP A 147 -9.50 2.10 -12.90
CA ASP A 147 -10.96 2.01 -12.94
C ASP A 147 -11.44 0.57 -12.67
N ARG A 148 -10.81 -0.42 -13.32
CA ARG A 148 -11.18 -1.84 -13.15
C ARG A 148 -10.74 -2.41 -11.81
N HIS A 149 -9.55 -2.07 -11.32
CA HIS A 149 -9.08 -2.48 -10.00
C HIS A 149 -10.02 -1.98 -8.89
N CYS A 150 -10.41 -0.70 -8.94
CA CYS A 150 -11.31 -0.10 -7.96
C CYS A 150 -12.72 -0.73 -8.01
N GLU A 151 -13.29 -0.88 -9.22
CA GLU A 151 -14.59 -1.53 -9.42
C GLU A 151 -14.61 -2.95 -8.82
N ASN A 152 -13.61 -3.76 -9.17
CA ASN A 152 -13.49 -5.12 -8.70
C ASN A 152 -13.26 -5.20 -7.18
N ALA A 153 -12.37 -4.34 -6.64
CA ALA A 153 -12.08 -4.32 -5.21
C ALA A 153 -13.29 -3.89 -4.38
N SER A 154 -14.03 -2.88 -4.83
CA SER A 154 -15.26 -2.44 -4.18
C SER A 154 -16.30 -3.56 -4.16
N GLU A 155 -16.51 -4.23 -5.30
CA GLU A 155 -17.47 -5.31 -5.40
C GLU A 155 -17.10 -6.52 -4.52
N LEU A 156 -15.79 -6.84 -4.47
CA LEU A 156 -15.28 -7.93 -3.64
C LEU A 156 -15.36 -7.58 -2.15
N ALA A 157 -15.01 -6.33 -1.76
CA ALA A 157 -15.07 -5.89 -0.38
C ALA A 157 -16.48 -5.93 0.21
N HIS A 158 -17.49 -5.51 -0.56
CA HIS A 158 -18.90 -5.60 -0.12
C HIS A 158 -19.36 -7.05 0.00
N TRP A 159 -18.97 -7.92 -0.94
CA TRP A 159 -19.29 -9.34 -0.86
C TRP A 159 -18.64 -10.01 0.37
N LEU A 160 -17.34 -9.71 0.61
CA LEU A 160 -16.63 -10.24 1.78
C LEU A 160 -17.21 -9.73 3.10
N GLN A 161 -17.66 -8.49 3.16
CA GLN A 161 -18.26 -7.92 4.39
C GLN A 161 -19.52 -8.67 4.83
N ASP A 162 -20.27 -9.24 3.88
CA ASP A 162 -21.48 -10.00 4.15
C ASP A 162 -21.25 -11.52 4.25
N HIS A 163 -19.99 -11.97 4.14
CA HIS A 163 -19.64 -13.38 4.07
C HIS A 163 -19.41 -14.01 5.46
N ASP A 164 -20.05 -15.16 5.75
CA ASP A 164 -20.01 -15.83 7.06
C ASP A 164 -18.60 -16.26 7.54
N ALA A 165 -17.65 -16.46 6.62
CA ALA A 165 -16.25 -16.83 6.95
C ALA A 165 -15.37 -15.62 7.28
N VAL A 166 -15.87 -14.38 7.16
CA VAL A 166 -15.09 -13.14 7.31
C VAL A 166 -15.57 -12.37 8.53
N ASP A 167 -14.65 -12.09 9.45
CA ASP A 167 -14.95 -11.31 10.65
C ASP A 167 -14.92 -9.79 10.35
N ARG A 168 -13.97 -9.35 9.53
CA ARG A 168 -13.77 -7.92 9.20
C ARG A 168 -13.13 -7.75 7.84
N VAL A 169 -13.50 -6.68 7.14
CA VAL A 169 -12.85 -6.23 5.90
C VAL A 169 -12.21 -4.86 6.13
N TYR A 170 -10.98 -4.70 5.64
CA TYR A 170 -10.21 -3.46 5.63
C TYR A 170 -10.17 -2.94 4.19
N TYR A 171 -11.04 -2.03 3.87
CA TYR A 171 -11.13 -1.36 2.58
C TYR A 171 -11.71 0.05 2.75
N PRO A 172 -11.00 1.11 2.37
CA PRO A 172 -11.43 2.48 2.61
C PRO A 172 -12.78 2.84 1.96
N GLY A 173 -13.19 2.10 0.93
CA GLY A 173 -14.48 2.27 0.27
C GLY A 173 -15.71 1.76 1.05
N LEU A 174 -15.53 1.05 2.15
CA LEU A 174 -16.64 0.62 3.01
C LEU A 174 -16.96 1.69 4.05
N GLU A 175 -18.23 2.00 4.27
CA GLU A 175 -18.67 2.93 5.33
C GLU A 175 -18.26 2.46 6.75
N SER A 176 -17.96 1.17 6.91
CA SER A 176 -17.46 0.58 8.17
C SER A 176 -15.96 0.84 8.41
N HIS A 177 -15.23 1.31 7.41
CA HIS A 177 -13.81 1.66 7.57
C HIS A 177 -13.66 2.95 8.39
N PRO A 178 -12.77 3.00 9.39
CA PRO A 178 -12.63 4.18 10.26
C PRO A 178 -12.29 5.46 9.48
N ASP A 179 -11.53 5.34 8.41
CA ASP A 179 -11.02 6.48 7.63
C ASP A 179 -11.82 6.70 6.32
N HIS A 180 -13.03 6.12 6.21
CA HIS A 180 -13.85 6.21 4.99
C HIS A 180 -14.12 7.65 4.54
N GLU A 181 -14.49 8.52 5.47
CA GLU A 181 -14.79 9.94 5.18
C GLU A 181 -13.54 10.67 4.69
N LEU A 182 -12.40 10.46 5.35
CA LEU A 182 -11.11 11.04 4.93
C LEU A 182 -10.70 10.54 3.54
N ALA A 183 -10.82 9.23 3.29
CA ALA A 183 -10.51 8.66 1.98
C ALA A 183 -11.40 9.25 0.88
N ALA A 184 -12.70 9.43 1.15
CA ALA A 184 -13.65 10.02 0.20
C ALA A 184 -13.38 11.51 -0.09
N GLU A 185 -12.77 12.24 0.85
CA GLU A 185 -12.37 13.64 0.67
C GLU A 185 -11.02 13.76 -0.07
N GLN A 186 -10.07 12.89 0.23
CA GLN A 186 -8.67 12.97 -0.21
C GLN A 186 -8.40 12.23 -1.53
N MET A 187 -9.21 11.20 -1.84
CA MET A 187 -8.99 10.29 -2.98
C MET A 187 -10.15 10.36 -3.98
N ASP A 188 -9.85 10.18 -5.26
CA ASP A 188 -10.87 10.12 -6.33
C ASP A 188 -11.63 8.76 -6.35
N ASP A 189 -11.04 7.68 -5.77
CA ASP A 189 -11.62 6.36 -5.56
C ASP A 189 -10.77 5.61 -4.51
N PHE A 190 -11.18 4.42 -4.06
CA PHE A 190 -10.63 3.74 -2.88
C PHE A 190 -9.54 2.69 -3.16
N GLY A 191 -9.16 2.52 -4.43
CA GLY A 191 -8.06 1.64 -4.83
C GLY A 191 -8.42 0.18 -5.04
N GLY A 192 -7.40 -0.60 -5.44
CA GLY A 192 -7.52 -2.01 -5.77
C GLY A 192 -6.96 -2.96 -4.69
N MET A 193 -6.63 -2.44 -3.51
CA MET A 193 -6.12 -3.22 -2.39
C MET A 193 -7.17 -3.34 -1.31
N LEU A 194 -7.30 -4.52 -0.75
CA LEU A 194 -8.09 -4.78 0.46
C LEU A 194 -7.43 -5.85 1.31
N SER A 195 -7.80 -5.89 2.59
CA SER A 195 -7.49 -7.01 3.46
C SER A 195 -8.75 -7.45 4.18
N PHE A 196 -8.79 -8.69 4.63
CA PHE A 196 -9.88 -9.18 5.46
C PHE A 196 -9.36 -10.12 6.54
N GLU A 197 -10.10 -10.20 7.63
CA GLU A 197 -9.86 -11.09 8.74
C GLU A 197 -10.73 -12.32 8.56
N LEU A 198 -10.12 -13.49 8.48
CA LEU A 198 -10.84 -14.76 8.45
C LEU A 198 -11.34 -15.10 9.86
N ASP A 199 -12.62 -15.44 10.03
CA ASP A 199 -13.13 -16.05 11.26
C ASP A 199 -12.63 -17.51 11.36
N GLY A 200 -11.35 -17.65 11.71
CA GLY A 200 -10.69 -18.94 11.69
C GLY A 200 -9.29 -18.97 12.30
N THR A 201 -8.62 -20.08 12.08
CA THR A 201 -7.25 -20.35 12.56
C THR A 201 -6.20 -19.96 11.50
N LEU A 202 -4.93 -19.83 11.91
CA LEU A 202 -3.80 -19.67 11.00
C LEU A 202 -3.76 -20.74 9.90
N GLU A 203 -4.05 -22.01 10.24
CA GLU A 203 -4.04 -23.09 9.24
C GLU A 203 -5.17 -22.93 8.23
N GLN A 204 -6.35 -22.49 8.65
CA GLN A 204 -7.44 -22.17 7.73
C GLN A 204 -7.10 -20.99 6.83
N ALA A 205 -6.51 -19.91 7.37
CA ALA A 205 -6.05 -18.80 6.56
C ALA A 205 -4.99 -19.22 5.52
N ARG A 206 -4.09 -20.12 5.89
CA ARG A 206 -3.12 -20.71 4.95
C ARG A 206 -3.78 -21.58 3.89
N THR A 207 -4.78 -22.36 4.26
CA THR A 207 -5.55 -23.16 3.30
C THR A 207 -6.24 -22.24 2.30
N VAL A 208 -6.95 -21.20 2.76
CA VAL A 208 -7.60 -20.23 1.85
C VAL A 208 -6.63 -19.70 0.82
N VAL A 209 -5.46 -19.18 1.23
CA VAL A 209 -4.51 -18.58 0.27
C VAL A 209 -3.79 -19.60 -0.62
N SER A 210 -3.78 -20.89 -0.28
CA SER A 210 -3.14 -21.95 -1.09
C SER A 210 -4.10 -22.67 -2.03
N GLU A 211 -5.40 -22.64 -1.76
CA GLU A 211 -6.42 -23.35 -2.55
C GLU A 211 -7.12 -22.46 -3.58
N THR A 212 -6.70 -21.19 -3.72
CA THR A 212 -7.17 -20.34 -4.81
C THR A 212 -6.57 -20.74 -6.15
N ASP A 213 -7.37 -20.71 -7.21
CA ASP A 213 -6.99 -21.04 -8.59
C ASP A 213 -6.77 -19.79 -9.47
N VAL A 214 -7.50 -18.70 -9.22
CA VAL A 214 -7.43 -17.43 -9.96
C VAL A 214 -6.49 -16.47 -9.25
N PHE A 215 -6.65 -16.30 -7.93
CA PHE A 215 -5.67 -15.55 -7.17
C PHE A 215 -4.35 -16.30 -7.08
N THR A 216 -3.26 -15.66 -7.47
CA THR A 216 -1.93 -16.23 -7.28
C THR A 216 -1.42 -15.94 -5.86
N LEU A 217 -1.04 -16.99 -5.12
CA LEU A 217 -0.36 -16.84 -3.83
C LEU A 217 1.02 -16.23 -4.05
N ALA A 218 1.16 -14.96 -3.77
CA ALA A 218 2.41 -14.25 -3.94
C ALA A 218 2.43 -12.95 -3.13
N GLU A 219 3.62 -12.54 -2.74
CA GLU A 219 3.89 -11.16 -2.35
C GLU A 219 3.77 -10.23 -3.57
N SER A 220 3.80 -8.93 -3.34
CA SER A 220 3.61 -7.90 -4.35
C SER A 220 2.14 -7.49 -4.50
N LEU A 221 1.84 -6.62 -5.47
CA LEU A 221 0.51 -6.06 -5.69
C LEU A 221 0.45 -5.23 -6.98
N GLY A 222 -0.75 -4.85 -7.39
CA GLY A 222 -0.98 -3.85 -8.43
C GLY A 222 -0.72 -4.33 -9.85
N GLY A 223 -0.50 -5.63 -10.04
CA GLY A 223 -0.52 -6.27 -11.35
C GLY A 223 -1.94 -6.42 -11.90
N VAL A 224 -2.05 -6.69 -13.22
CA VAL A 224 -3.34 -7.01 -13.86
C VAL A 224 -3.92 -8.32 -13.35
N GLU A 225 -3.07 -9.23 -12.86
CA GLU A 225 -3.45 -10.46 -12.16
C GLU A 225 -3.79 -10.20 -10.70
N SER A 226 -4.77 -10.93 -10.17
CA SER A 226 -5.11 -10.92 -8.76
C SER A 226 -4.11 -11.71 -7.93
N LEU A 227 -3.63 -11.11 -6.82
CA LEU A 227 -2.71 -11.74 -5.88
C LEU A 227 -3.34 -11.84 -4.50
N ILE A 228 -2.98 -12.89 -3.77
CA ILE A 228 -3.41 -13.12 -2.39
C ILE A 228 -2.21 -13.49 -1.52
N GLU A 229 -2.17 -13.01 -0.28
CA GLU A 229 -1.14 -13.39 0.69
C GLU A 229 -1.68 -13.44 2.11
N GLN A 230 -0.96 -14.19 2.95
CA GLN A 230 -1.17 -14.21 4.39
C GLN A 230 0.02 -13.49 5.06
N PRO A 231 -0.14 -12.20 5.46
CA PRO A 231 0.98 -11.36 5.89
C PRO A 231 1.79 -11.94 7.05
N ALA A 232 1.14 -12.60 7.99
CA ALA A 232 1.78 -13.15 9.19
C ALA A 232 2.88 -14.19 8.90
N THR A 233 2.79 -14.92 7.80
CA THR A 233 3.78 -15.95 7.41
C THR A 233 4.58 -15.57 6.17
N MET A 234 4.28 -14.45 5.53
CA MET A 234 4.94 -13.97 4.31
C MET A 234 5.62 -12.62 4.57
N THR A 235 5.04 -11.51 4.17
CA THR A 235 5.67 -10.18 4.23
C THR A 235 6.05 -9.72 5.63
N HIS A 236 5.33 -10.14 6.68
CA HIS A 236 5.56 -9.75 8.07
C HIS A 236 6.08 -10.90 8.95
N ALA A 237 6.52 -12.00 8.36
CA ALA A 237 7.02 -13.19 9.10
C ALA A 237 8.25 -12.92 9.97
N ALA A 238 9.02 -11.88 9.67
CA ALA A 238 10.20 -11.49 10.45
C ALA A 238 9.85 -10.75 11.75
N ILE A 239 8.61 -10.25 11.90
CA ILE A 239 8.14 -9.51 13.07
C ILE A 239 7.68 -10.51 14.13
N PRO A 240 8.14 -10.38 15.41
CA PRO A 240 7.65 -11.24 16.50
C PRO A 240 6.12 -11.20 16.62
N LYS A 241 5.49 -12.37 16.84
CA LYS A 241 4.02 -12.49 16.87
C LYS A 241 3.34 -11.46 17.78
N ALA A 242 3.86 -11.22 18.97
CA ALA A 242 3.26 -10.27 19.92
C ALA A 242 3.30 -8.81 19.43
N GLU A 243 4.36 -8.42 18.71
CA GLU A 243 4.50 -7.09 18.12
C GLU A 243 3.57 -6.96 16.92
N ARG A 244 3.49 -7.99 16.09
CA ARG A 244 2.62 -8.05 14.93
C ARG A 244 1.14 -7.97 15.32
N GLU A 245 0.70 -8.75 16.32
CA GLU A 245 -0.67 -8.71 16.85
C GLU A 245 -1.00 -7.36 17.51
N ALA A 246 -0.04 -6.75 18.20
CA ALA A 246 -0.21 -5.40 18.77
C ALA A 246 -0.41 -4.32 17.67
N ALA A 247 0.14 -4.54 16.48
CA ALA A 247 -0.07 -3.70 15.30
C ALA A 247 -1.33 -4.09 14.49
N GLY A 248 -2.19 -4.99 14.99
CA GLY A 248 -3.41 -5.43 14.31
C GLY A 248 -3.20 -6.49 13.23
N LEU A 249 -1.98 -7.01 13.06
CA LEU A 249 -1.67 -8.01 12.05
C LEU A 249 -1.83 -9.41 12.64
N THR A 250 -3.04 -9.92 12.63
CA THR A 250 -3.38 -11.21 13.24
C THR A 250 -2.96 -12.39 12.35
N ASP A 251 -3.12 -13.60 12.89
CA ASP A 251 -2.87 -14.84 12.14
C ASP A 251 -3.96 -15.11 11.08
N GLY A 252 -5.15 -14.52 11.22
CA GLY A 252 -6.29 -14.65 10.30
C GLY A 252 -6.28 -13.61 9.17
N LEU A 253 -5.39 -12.62 9.21
CA LEU A 253 -5.34 -11.56 8.22
C LEU A 253 -4.89 -12.08 6.85
N ILE A 254 -5.69 -11.80 5.83
CA ILE A 254 -5.40 -12.09 4.43
C ILE A 254 -5.45 -10.76 3.65
N ARG A 255 -4.40 -10.48 2.86
CA ARG A 255 -4.34 -9.32 1.97
C ARG A 255 -4.57 -9.74 0.53
N VAL A 256 -5.34 -8.94 -0.19
CA VAL A 256 -5.67 -9.16 -1.60
C VAL A 256 -5.28 -7.93 -2.43
N SER A 257 -4.55 -8.17 -3.51
CA SER A 257 -4.39 -7.22 -4.60
C SER A 257 -5.35 -7.63 -5.71
N VAL A 258 -6.41 -6.88 -5.88
CA VAL A 258 -7.47 -7.23 -6.83
C VAL A 258 -7.07 -6.84 -8.23
N GLY A 259 -7.06 -7.79 -9.15
CA GLY A 259 -6.71 -7.61 -10.56
C GLY A 259 -7.87 -7.15 -11.43
N VAL A 260 -7.73 -7.34 -12.73
CA VAL A 260 -8.70 -6.89 -13.74
C VAL A 260 -9.58 -8.01 -14.29
N GLU A 261 -9.55 -9.18 -13.67
CA GLU A 261 -10.37 -10.36 -14.01
C GLU A 261 -11.87 -10.05 -13.82
N HIS A 262 -12.72 -11.00 -14.13
CA HIS A 262 -14.16 -10.84 -13.88
C HIS A 262 -14.44 -10.99 -12.37
N ALA A 263 -15.17 -10.05 -11.77
CA ALA A 263 -15.43 -10.05 -10.33
C ALA A 263 -16.13 -11.34 -9.84
N ASP A 264 -17.05 -11.92 -10.65
CA ASP A 264 -17.70 -13.17 -10.28
C ASP A 264 -16.73 -14.36 -10.23
N ASP A 265 -15.69 -14.38 -11.08
CA ASP A 265 -14.66 -15.43 -11.05
C ASP A 265 -13.80 -15.29 -9.79
N LEU A 266 -13.48 -14.06 -9.36
CA LEU A 266 -12.76 -13.78 -8.12
C LEU A 266 -13.56 -14.20 -6.89
N LYS A 267 -14.85 -13.91 -6.85
CA LYS A 267 -15.73 -14.35 -5.75
C LYS A 267 -15.85 -15.88 -5.70
N ALA A 268 -16.05 -16.52 -6.85
CA ALA A 268 -16.17 -17.97 -6.93
C ALA A 268 -14.90 -18.70 -6.47
N ASP A 269 -13.73 -18.12 -6.77
CA ASP A 269 -12.44 -18.64 -6.35
C ASP A 269 -12.25 -18.56 -4.84
N LEU A 270 -12.61 -17.42 -4.21
CA LEU A 270 -12.58 -17.30 -2.74
C LEU A 270 -13.63 -18.18 -2.05
N GLU A 271 -14.85 -18.28 -2.60
CA GLU A 271 -15.91 -19.14 -2.04
C GLU A 271 -15.45 -20.58 -1.95
N GLN A 272 -14.88 -21.11 -3.03
CA GLN A 272 -14.32 -22.46 -3.05
C GLN A 272 -13.17 -22.62 -2.05
N ALA A 273 -12.28 -21.65 -1.93
CA ALA A 273 -11.17 -21.70 -0.99
C ALA A 273 -11.65 -21.65 0.49
N PHE A 274 -12.73 -20.91 0.78
CA PHE A 274 -13.37 -20.92 2.10
C PHE A 274 -14.03 -22.26 2.43
N GLU A 275 -14.70 -22.91 1.44
CA GLU A 275 -15.27 -24.25 1.61
C GLU A 275 -14.16 -25.26 1.94
N ASP A 276 -13.04 -25.25 1.22
CA ASP A 276 -11.91 -26.15 1.44
C ASP A 276 -11.23 -25.93 2.81
N ALA A 277 -11.13 -24.67 3.26
CA ALA A 277 -10.61 -24.35 4.58
C ALA A 277 -11.53 -24.75 5.75
N SER A 278 -12.81 -24.98 5.47
CA SER A 278 -13.82 -25.37 6.47
C SER A 278 -13.99 -26.88 6.56
N ALA A 279 -13.44 -27.67 5.63
CA ALA A 279 -13.55 -29.12 5.55
C ALA A 279 -12.55 -29.83 6.48
#